data_e8b3bfabaf4490fe0f145231a613df5b
#
_entry.id   e8b3bfabaf4490fe0f145231a613df5b
#
_cell.length_a   1.000
_cell.length_b   1.000
_cell.length_c   1.000
_cell.angle_alpha   90.00
_cell.angle_beta   90.00
_cell.angle_gamma   90.00
#
_symmetry.space_group_name_H-M   'P 1'
#
loop_
_entity.id
_entity.type
_entity.pdbx_description
1 polymer ?
#
loop_
_entity_poly.entity_id
_entity_poly.type
_entity_poly.pdbx_seq_one_letter_code
_entity_poly.pdbx_strand_id
1 'polypeptide(L)'
;MNPFPEINARHSVLTRISEDALGILKEIFEDAETKRFLPELYEILDTPDGLHRFTSTFDLYAQNDEGYLWGIKHNSEIVGFVVVMDISCDTTLFYAMHPNYRSCGYMKDSLENVLDYLSNHKVVRTISTDIYKNNSISINLLQQLGFCVCREDDKKVYMSKTL
;
A
#
# COMPACT_ATOMS: atom_id res chain seq x y z
N MET A 1 -13.18 -20.63 2.85
CA MET A 1 -12.62 -19.27 3.06
C MET A 1 -11.11 -19.39 3.10
N ASN A 2 -10.43 -18.70 2.21
CA ASN A 2 -8.98 -18.69 2.20
C ASN A 2 -8.45 -17.83 3.37
N PRO A 3 -7.41 -18.29 4.08
CA PRO A 3 -6.78 -17.45 5.10
C PRO A 3 -6.16 -16.22 4.44
N PHE A 4 -6.10 -15.11 5.20
CA PHE A 4 -5.42 -13.91 4.72
C PHE A 4 -3.94 -14.21 4.45
N PRO A 5 -3.41 -13.85 3.28
CA PRO A 5 -2.02 -14.15 2.94
C PRO A 5 -1.05 -13.28 3.73
N GLU A 6 -0.31 -13.89 4.64
CA GLU A 6 0.81 -13.24 5.29
C GLU A 6 2.05 -13.37 4.42
N ILE A 7 2.84 -12.30 4.36
CA ILE A 7 4.06 -12.25 3.56
C ILE A 7 5.23 -11.93 4.49
N ASN A 8 6.22 -12.82 4.53
CA ASN A 8 7.44 -12.58 5.27
C ASN A 8 8.41 -11.77 4.42
N ALA A 9 8.75 -10.57 4.87
CA ALA A 9 9.79 -9.74 4.30
C ALA A 9 11.07 -9.84 5.14
N ARG A 10 12.14 -9.20 4.70
CA ARG A 10 13.43 -9.26 5.41
C ARG A 10 13.35 -8.65 6.81
N HIS A 11 12.66 -7.54 6.96
CA HIS A 11 12.64 -6.74 8.21
C HIS A 11 11.27 -6.69 8.88
N SER A 12 10.26 -7.27 8.27
CA SER A 12 8.89 -7.16 8.74
C SER A 12 8.03 -8.33 8.24
N VAL A 13 6.80 -8.39 8.73
CA VAL A 13 5.78 -9.30 8.23
C VAL A 13 4.62 -8.43 7.73
N LEU A 14 4.17 -8.69 6.51
CA LEU A 14 2.95 -8.07 6.00
C LEU A 14 1.78 -8.93 6.42
N THR A 15 0.85 -8.34 7.16
CA THR A 15 -0.25 -9.04 7.78
C THR A 15 -1.55 -8.26 7.70
N ARG A 16 -2.66 -8.91 7.99
CA ARG A 16 -3.95 -8.24 8.10
C ARG A 16 -3.90 -7.21 9.23
N ILE A 17 -4.51 -6.05 9.00
CA ILE A 17 -4.62 -5.02 10.04
C ILE A 17 -5.81 -5.36 10.94
N SER A 18 -5.55 -5.57 12.23
CA SER A 18 -6.57 -5.81 13.24
C SER A 18 -7.11 -4.48 13.78
N GLU A 19 -8.23 -4.55 14.51
CA GLU A 19 -8.82 -3.37 15.13
C GLU A 19 -7.90 -2.67 16.13
N ASP A 20 -6.99 -3.41 16.76
CA ASP A 20 -5.99 -2.87 17.68
C ASP A 20 -5.04 -1.88 17.01
N ALA A 21 -4.87 -1.99 15.70
CA ALA A 21 -3.95 -1.15 14.93
C ALA A 21 -4.63 0.07 14.28
N LEU A 22 -5.93 0.30 14.50
CA LEU A 22 -6.62 1.45 13.89
C LEU A 22 -6.07 2.79 14.37
N GLY A 23 -5.57 2.85 15.61
CA GLY A 23 -4.94 4.06 16.13
C GLY A 23 -3.69 4.47 15.37
N ILE A 24 -2.83 3.52 15.06
CA ILE A 24 -1.61 3.79 14.28
C ILE A 24 -1.95 4.11 12.81
N LEU A 25 -2.96 3.46 12.27
CA LEU A 25 -3.45 3.74 10.92
C LEU A 25 -3.98 5.18 10.84
N LYS A 26 -4.70 5.64 11.86
CA LYS A 26 -5.16 7.02 11.99
C LYS A 26 -3.99 8.00 11.99
N GLU A 27 -2.94 7.71 12.75
CA GLU A 27 -1.73 8.54 12.78
C GLU A 27 -1.08 8.67 11.40
N ILE A 28 -1.04 7.58 10.63
CA ILE A 28 -0.51 7.60 9.27
C ILE A 28 -1.39 8.47 8.37
N PHE A 29 -2.71 8.33 8.45
CA PHE A 29 -3.64 9.10 7.61
C PHE A 29 -3.64 10.60 7.95
N GLU A 30 -3.41 10.96 9.22
CA GLU A 30 -3.33 12.35 9.68
C GLU A 30 -1.98 13.01 9.42
N ASP A 31 -0.95 12.22 9.14
CA ASP A 31 0.39 12.74 8.90
C ASP A 31 0.39 13.72 7.71
N ALA A 32 1.10 14.85 7.88
CA ALA A 32 1.09 15.93 6.91
C ALA A 32 1.58 15.51 5.52
N GLU A 33 2.60 14.66 5.45
CA GLU A 33 3.13 14.17 4.18
C GLU A 33 2.18 13.16 3.53
N THR A 34 1.60 12.27 4.31
CA THR A 34 0.58 11.33 3.83
C THR A 34 -0.63 12.10 3.29
N LYS A 35 -1.11 13.10 4.02
CA LYS A 35 -2.20 13.97 3.58
C LYS A 35 -1.87 14.68 2.27
N ARG A 36 -0.62 15.13 2.12
CA ARG A 36 -0.16 15.84 0.93
C ARG A 36 -0.16 14.95 -0.31
N PHE A 37 0.30 13.72 -0.18
CA PHE A 37 0.50 12.81 -1.30
C PHE A 37 -0.61 11.78 -1.52
N LEU A 38 -1.42 11.51 -0.48
CA LEU A 38 -2.59 10.63 -0.52
C LEU A 38 -3.77 11.31 0.18
N PRO A 39 -4.25 12.46 -0.34
CA PRO A 39 -5.29 13.24 0.34
C PRO A 39 -6.60 12.48 0.52
N GLU A 40 -6.91 11.53 -0.34
CA GLU A 40 -8.10 10.70 -0.25
C GLU A 40 -8.12 9.84 1.02
N LEU A 41 -6.97 9.47 1.57
CA LEU A 41 -6.90 8.75 2.86
C LEU A 41 -7.30 9.65 4.01
N TYR A 42 -6.86 10.91 3.97
CA TYR A 42 -7.26 11.87 4.99
C TYR A 42 -8.76 12.13 4.99
N GLU A 43 -9.38 12.17 3.82
CA GLU A 43 -10.83 12.34 3.68
C GLU A 43 -11.62 11.20 4.34
N ILE A 44 -11.05 10.00 4.41
CA ILE A 44 -11.68 8.86 5.09
C ILE A 44 -11.92 9.18 6.56
N LEU A 45 -11.02 9.93 7.20
CA LEU A 45 -11.14 10.30 8.62
C LEU A 45 -12.36 11.19 8.90
N ASP A 46 -12.83 11.93 7.91
CA ASP A 46 -13.99 12.81 8.05
C ASP A 46 -15.32 12.06 7.92
N THR A 47 -15.29 10.78 7.56
CA THR A 47 -16.51 9.97 7.47
C THR A 47 -16.74 9.22 8.78
N PRO A 48 -18.03 9.00 9.20
CA PRO A 48 -18.33 8.21 10.38
C PRO A 48 -17.74 6.81 10.28
N ASP A 49 -16.97 6.39 11.31
CA ASP A 49 -16.29 5.09 11.35
C ASP A 49 -15.42 4.81 10.11
N GLY A 50 -14.82 5.85 9.53
CA GLY A 50 -14.10 5.76 8.27
C GLY A 50 -12.99 4.72 8.25
N LEU A 51 -12.16 4.66 9.29
CA LEU A 51 -11.07 3.68 9.38
C LEU A 51 -11.60 2.25 9.49
N HIS A 52 -12.64 2.03 10.31
CA HIS A 52 -13.25 0.72 10.45
C HIS A 52 -13.86 0.26 9.12
N ARG A 53 -14.55 1.15 8.43
CA ARG A 53 -15.12 0.86 7.10
C ARG A 53 -14.06 0.57 6.05
N PHE A 54 -12.97 1.31 6.09
CA PHE A 54 -11.83 1.11 5.21
C PHE A 54 -11.23 -0.29 5.38
N THR A 55 -10.92 -0.67 6.61
CA THR A 55 -10.34 -2.01 6.88
C THR A 55 -11.35 -3.13 6.59
N SER A 56 -12.62 -2.94 6.92
CA SER A 56 -13.68 -3.93 6.65
C SER A 56 -13.90 -4.13 5.16
N THR A 57 -13.80 -3.06 4.37
CA THR A 57 -13.91 -3.14 2.91
C THR A 57 -12.79 -4.01 2.34
N PHE A 58 -11.56 -3.82 2.80
CA PHE A 58 -10.44 -4.64 2.34
C PHE A 58 -10.49 -6.08 2.86
N ASP A 59 -11.08 -6.32 4.05
CA ASP A 59 -11.34 -7.69 4.50
C ASP A 59 -12.29 -8.41 3.52
N LEU A 60 -13.31 -7.72 3.04
CA LEU A 60 -14.23 -8.28 2.06
C LEU A 60 -13.54 -8.50 0.71
N TYR A 61 -12.73 -7.55 0.25
CA TYR A 61 -11.96 -7.71 -0.99
C TYR A 61 -10.99 -8.91 -0.90
N ALA A 62 -10.35 -9.09 0.25
CA ALA A 62 -9.44 -10.22 0.45
C ALA A 62 -10.15 -11.56 0.38
N GLN A 63 -11.38 -11.66 0.90
CA GLN A 63 -12.19 -12.87 0.82
C GLN A 63 -12.51 -13.27 -0.63
N ASN A 64 -12.62 -12.30 -1.52
CA ASN A 64 -12.95 -12.49 -2.93
C ASN A 64 -11.72 -12.42 -3.85
N ASP A 65 -10.52 -12.34 -3.32
CA ASP A 65 -9.29 -12.12 -4.08
C ASP A 65 -9.32 -10.85 -4.96
N GLU A 66 -10.04 -9.82 -4.53
CA GLU A 66 -10.18 -8.56 -5.27
C GLU A 66 -9.16 -7.50 -4.85
N GLY A 67 -8.64 -7.61 -3.65
CA GLY A 67 -7.68 -6.66 -3.11
C GLY A 67 -7.19 -7.05 -1.72
N TYR A 68 -6.10 -6.45 -1.30
CA TYR A 68 -5.49 -6.69 0.01
C TYR A 68 -4.99 -5.40 0.62
N LEU A 69 -5.21 -5.26 1.92
CA LEU A 69 -4.59 -4.24 2.76
C LEU A 69 -3.64 -4.97 3.72
N TRP A 70 -2.36 -4.90 3.44
CA TRP A 70 -1.34 -5.45 4.34
C TRP A 70 -0.81 -4.37 5.27
N GLY A 71 -0.85 -4.63 6.57
CA GLY A 71 -0.07 -3.87 7.53
C GLY A 71 1.38 -4.36 7.52
N ILE A 72 2.31 -3.43 7.52
CA ILE A 72 3.73 -3.74 7.68
C ILE A 72 4.02 -3.80 9.17
N LYS A 73 4.28 -5.00 9.69
CA LYS A 73 4.48 -5.24 11.11
C LYS A 73 5.96 -5.44 11.40
N HIS A 74 6.52 -4.56 12.21
CA HIS A 74 7.91 -4.61 12.64
C HIS A 74 7.96 -4.53 14.17
N ASN A 75 8.66 -5.46 14.82
CA ASN A 75 8.73 -5.54 16.30
C ASN A 75 7.33 -5.47 16.95
N SER A 76 6.38 -6.24 16.41
CA SER A 76 5.00 -6.33 16.91
C SER A 76 4.15 -5.07 16.72
N GLU A 77 4.64 -4.06 16.01
CA GLU A 77 3.92 -2.82 15.73
C GLU A 77 3.70 -2.63 14.23
N ILE A 78 2.54 -2.10 13.87
CA ILE A 78 2.27 -1.68 12.49
C ILE A 78 3.01 -0.36 12.24
N VAL A 79 3.86 -0.34 11.23
CA VAL A 79 4.69 0.83 10.89
C VAL A 79 4.32 1.47 9.55
N GLY A 80 3.46 0.80 8.79
CA GLY A 80 3.00 1.26 7.49
C GLY A 80 2.00 0.28 6.90
N PHE A 81 1.60 0.53 5.67
CA PHE A 81 0.71 -0.39 4.97
C PHE A 81 0.96 -0.38 3.45
N VAL A 82 0.53 -1.46 2.81
CA VAL A 82 0.51 -1.61 1.35
C VAL A 82 -0.88 -2.06 0.95
N VAL A 83 -1.45 -1.40 -0.04
CA VAL A 83 -2.75 -1.75 -0.63
C VAL A 83 -2.57 -2.15 -2.09
N VAL A 84 -3.19 -3.26 -2.45
CA VAL A 84 -3.43 -3.61 -3.84
C VAL A 84 -4.94 -3.80 -4.04
N MET A 85 -5.45 -3.29 -5.13
CA MET A 85 -6.88 -3.38 -5.46
C MET A 85 -7.05 -3.69 -6.94
N ASP A 86 -8.28 -4.09 -7.27
CA ASP A 86 -8.62 -4.45 -8.64
C ASP A 86 -7.71 -5.56 -9.16
N ILE A 87 -7.53 -6.61 -8.34
CA ILE A 87 -6.68 -7.74 -8.73
C ILE A 87 -7.24 -8.39 -10.00
N SER A 88 -6.50 -8.18 -11.09
CA SER A 88 -6.86 -8.61 -12.43
C SER A 88 -5.60 -8.50 -13.29
N CYS A 89 -5.76 -8.39 -14.61
CA CYS A 89 -4.62 -8.10 -15.48
C CYS A 89 -3.93 -6.78 -15.10
N ASP A 90 -4.70 -5.77 -14.72
CA ASP A 90 -4.20 -4.47 -14.28
C ASP A 90 -4.60 -4.23 -12.82
N THR A 91 -3.63 -4.20 -11.94
CA THR A 91 -3.82 -4.06 -10.50
C THR A 91 -3.29 -2.70 -10.03
N THR A 92 -4.01 -2.07 -9.12
CA THR A 92 -3.64 -0.76 -8.56
C THR A 92 -2.91 -0.93 -7.24
N LEU A 93 -1.87 -0.12 -7.03
CA LEU A 93 -1.03 -0.12 -5.84
C LEU A 93 -1.01 1.26 -5.19
N PHE A 94 -1.15 1.31 -3.87
CA PHE A 94 -0.74 2.46 -3.08
C PHE A 94 -0.23 2.03 -1.71
N TYR A 95 0.48 2.92 -1.03
CA TYR A 95 1.14 2.59 0.22
C TYR A 95 1.50 3.85 1.01
N ALA A 96 1.69 3.71 2.30
CA ALA A 96 2.21 4.77 3.15
C ALA A 96 2.96 4.20 4.36
N MET A 97 3.88 4.99 4.89
CA MET A 97 4.69 4.64 6.05
C MET A 97 4.46 5.65 7.17
N HIS A 98 4.37 5.17 8.41
CA HIS A 98 4.38 6.05 9.58
C HIS A 98 5.65 6.89 9.58
N PRO A 99 5.56 8.21 9.91
CA PRO A 99 6.70 9.13 9.79
C PRO A 99 7.94 8.69 10.57
N ASN A 100 7.76 8.02 11.72
CA ASN A 100 8.89 7.58 12.55
C ASN A 100 9.71 6.43 11.94
N TYR A 101 9.19 5.81 10.88
CA TYR A 101 9.83 4.62 10.27
C TYR A 101 10.21 4.85 8.81
N ARG A 102 10.14 6.09 8.33
CA ARG A 102 10.60 6.45 6.99
C ARG A 102 12.11 6.37 6.87
N SER A 103 12.59 6.15 5.66
CA SER A 103 14.02 6.06 5.33
C SER A 103 14.76 4.91 6.03
N CYS A 104 14.03 3.90 6.47
CA CYS A 104 14.60 2.70 7.10
C CYS A 104 14.64 1.49 6.14
N GLY A 105 14.16 1.64 4.91
CA GLY A 105 14.13 0.56 3.93
C GLY A 105 12.95 -0.40 4.06
N TYR A 106 12.05 -0.20 5.00
CA TYR A 106 10.91 -1.09 5.24
C TYR A 106 9.93 -1.12 4.08
N MET A 107 9.65 0.03 3.46
CA MET A 107 8.70 0.07 2.36
C MET A 107 9.25 -0.62 1.10
N LYS A 108 10.51 -0.39 0.76
CA LYS A 108 11.14 -1.06 -0.37
C LYS A 108 11.12 -2.58 -0.22
N ASP A 109 11.53 -3.06 0.94
CA ASP A 109 11.52 -4.48 1.28
C ASP A 109 10.11 -5.06 1.20
N SER A 110 9.13 -4.35 1.75
CA SER A 110 7.71 -4.78 1.72
C SER A 110 7.19 -4.86 0.29
N LEU A 111 7.43 -3.83 -0.52
CA LEU A 111 6.97 -3.80 -1.90
C LEU A 111 7.61 -4.89 -2.75
N GLU A 112 8.90 -5.15 -2.59
CA GLU A 112 9.57 -6.26 -3.29
C GLU A 112 8.85 -7.58 -3.02
N ASN A 113 8.51 -7.84 -1.76
CA ASN A 113 7.84 -9.07 -1.37
C ASN A 113 6.38 -9.14 -1.81
N VAL A 114 5.67 -8.01 -1.82
CA VAL A 114 4.30 -7.95 -2.37
C VAL A 114 4.31 -8.23 -3.87
N LEU A 115 5.24 -7.63 -4.62
CA LEU A 115 5.36 -7.86 -6.06
C LEU A 115 5.66 -9.33 -6.37
N ASP A 116 6.57 -9.95 -5.61
CA ASP A 116 6.87 -11.37 -5.75
C ASP A 116 5.64 -12.24 -5.46
N TYR A 117 4.90 -11.91 -4.41
CA TYR A 117 3.67 -12.63 -4.06
C TYR A 117 2.65 -12.55 -5.20
N LEU A 118 2.41 -11.36 -5.72
CA LEU A 118 1.44 -11.14 -6.81
C LEU A 118 1.87 -11.90 -8.08
N SER A 119 3.14 -11.86 -8.41
CA SER A 119 3.69 -12.55 -9.57
C SER A 119 3.52 -14.08 -9.47
N ASN A 120 3.68 -14.64 -8.28
CA ASN A 120 3.71 -16.10 -8.08
C ASN A 120 2.33 -16.68 -7.76
N HIS A 121 1.39 -15.89 -7.24
CA HIS A 121 0.15 -16.42 -6.68
C HIS A 121 -1.12 -15.84 -7.30
N LYS A 122 -1.02 -14.81 -8.13
CA LYS A 122 -2.18 -14.10 -8.67
C LYS A 122 -2.10 -13.91 -10.18
N VAL A 123 -3.24 -13.71 -10.80
CA VAL A 123 -3.32 -13.42 -12.24
C VAL A 123 -3.15 -11.90 -12.44
N VAL A 124 -1.96 -11.42 -12.15
CA VAL A 124 -1.59 -10.00 -12.31
C VAL A 124 -0.51 -9.91 -13.38
N ARG A 125 -0.75 -9.14 -14.42
CA ARG A 125 0.25 -8.87 -15.48
C ARG A 125 0.92 -7.55 -15.29
N THR A 126 0.14 -6.54 -14.90
CA THR A 126 0.61 -5.18 -14.75
C THR A 126 0.13 -4.62 -13.44
N ILE A 127 1.00 -3.93 -12.73
CA ILE A 127 0.64 -3.20 -11.54
C ILE A 127 0.92 -1.72 -11.79
N SER A 128 -0.05 -0.87 -11.44
CA SER A 128 -0.04 0.56 -11.75
C SER A 128 -0.26 1.41 -10.52
N THR A 129 0.30 2.59 -10.53
CA THR A 129 0.11 3.57 -9.48
C THR A 129 0.26 4.97 -10.05
N ASP A 130 -0.35 5.96 -9.41
CA ASP A 130 -0.20 7.36 -9.76
C ASP A 130 0.42 8.11 -8.59
N ILE A 131 1.41 8.93 -8.87
CA ILE A 131 2.23 9.62 -7.86
C ILE A 131 2.30 11.10 -8.21
N TYR A 132 2.10 11.96 -7.22
CA TYR A 132 2.32 13.40 -7.43
C TYR A 132 3.77 13.67 -7.85
N LYS A 133 3.96 14.54 -8.83
CA LYS A 133 5.28 14.84 -9.42
C LYS A 133 6.32 15.29 -8.40
N ASN A 134 5.90 15.97 -7.35
CA ASN A 134 6.79 16.45 -6.30
C ASN A 134 7.12 15.41 -5.23
N ASN A 135 6.55 14.21 -5.33
CA ASN A 135 6.89 13.09 -4.44
C ASN A 135 8.06 12.31 -5.02
N SER A 136 9.23 12.93 -5.05
CA SER A 136 10.44 12.35 -5.64
C SER A 136 10.90 11.07 -4.93
N ILE A 137 10.69 10.99 -3.62
CA ILE A 137 11.08 9.80 -2.83
C ILE A 137 10.32 8.58 -3.32
N SER A 138 9.01 8.69 -3.49
CA SER A 138 8.17 7.58 -3.97
C SER A 138 8.46 7.23 -5.43
N ILE A 139 8.65 8.23 -6.28
CA ILE A 139 9.01 8.01 -7.69
C ILE A 139 10.33 7.23 -7.80
N ASN A 140 11.35 7.66 -7.05
CA ASN A 140 12.65 6.99 -7.04
C ASN A 140 12.55 5.56 -6.52
N LEU A 141 11.77 5.34 -5.45
CA LEU A 141 11.55 4.01 -4.90
C LEU A 141 10.93 3.08 -5.95
N LEU A 142 9.87 3.53 -6.62
CA LEU A 142 9.20 2.74 -7.64
C LEU A 142 10.09 2.46 -8.83
N GLN A 143 10.91 3.43 -9.26
CA GLN A 143 11.89 3.21 -10.32
C GLN A 143 12.93 2.14 -9.94
N GLN A 144 13.40 2.13 -8.70
CA GLN A 144 14.29 1.09 -8.19
C GLN A 144 13.64 -0.29 -8.20
N LEU A 145 12.32 -0.35 -8.08
CA LEU A 145 11.55 -1.60 -8.13
C LEU A 145 11.17 -2.03 -9.55
N GLY A 146 11.59 -1.26 -10.57
CA GLY A 146 11.36 -1.59 -11.96
C GLY A 146 10.11 -0.96 -12.58
N PHE A 147 9.45 -0.03 -11.89
CA PHE A 147 8.35 0.73 -12.46
C PHE A 147 8.87 1.77 -13.44
N CYS A 148 8.11 2.01 -14.50
CA CYS A 148 8.40 3.02 -15.51
C CYS A 148 7.25 4.02 -15.60
N VAL A 149 7.56 5.26 -15.91
CA VAL A 149 6.55 6.28 -16.17
C VAL A 149 5.91 5.99 -17.54
N CYS A 150 4.59 5.82 -17.55
CA CYS A 150 3.82 5.56 -18.77
C CYS A 150 3.25 6.84 -19.37
N ARG A 151 2.84 7.76 -18.53
CA ARG A 151 2.32 9.08 -18.93
C ARG A 151 2.38 10.02 -17.73
N GLU A 152 2.12 11.28 -17.96
CA GLU A 152 2.01 12.28 -16.91
C GLU A 152 1.00 13.35 -17.28
N ASP A 153 0.44 14.01 -16.27
CA ASP A 153 -0.36 15.21 -16.43
C ASP A 153 0.31 16.38 -15.69
N ASP A 154 -0.41 17.46 -15.44
CA ASP A 154 0.16 18.64 -14.77
C ASP A 154 0.61 18.37 -13.33
N LYS A 155 0.01 17.38 -12.67
CA LYS A 155 0.19 17.12 -11.23
C LYS A 155 0.86 15.78 -10.92
N LYS A 156 0.61 14.76 -11.72
CA LYS A 156 0.98 13.38 -11.42
C LYS A 156 1.76 12.72 -12.54
N VAL A 157 2.57 11.73 -12.16
CA VAL A 157 3.11 10.72 -13.07
C VAL A 157 2.34 9.42 -12.83
N TYR A 158 2.11 8.68 -13.91
CA TYR A 158 1.46 7.38 -13.91
C TYR A 158 2.51 6.34 -14.23
N MET A 159 2.73 5.43 -13.28
CA MET A 159 3.80 4.46 -13.35
C MET A 159 3.23 3.05 -13.37
N SER A 160 3.89 2.16 -14.08
CA SER A 160 3.51 0.76 -14.12
C SER A 160 4.72 -0.16 -14.19
N LYS A 161 4.49 -1.40 -13.80
CA LYS A 161 5.44 -2.50 -13.89
C LYS A 161 4.74 -3.73 -14.41
N THR A 162 5.35 -4.39 -15.39
CA THR A 162 4.91 -5.70 -15.87
C THR A 162 5.54 -6.77 -14.96
N LEU A 163 4.71 -7.67 -14.47
CA LEU A 163 5.15 -8.78 -13.61
C LEU A 163 5.42 -10.05 -14.41
#